data_27a315113020fd7d10236856cb820a55
#
_entry.id   27a315113020fd7d10236856cb820a55
#
_cell.length_a   1.000
_cell.length_b   1.000
_cell.length_c   1.000
_cell.angle_alpha   90.00
_cell.angle_beta   90.00
_cell.angle_gamma   90.00
#
_symmetry.space_group_name_H-M   'P 1'
#
loop_
_entity.id
_entity.type
_entity.pdbx_description
1 polymer ?
#
loop_
_entity_poly.entity_id
_entity_poly.type
_entity_poly.pdbx_seq_one_letter_code
_entity_poly.pdbx_strand_id
1 'polypeptide(L)'
;MMKHFERLIALAGIGALAACSGTQANKPEKGPQGTIAYYIQVESSEPGARVEVDGDYIGNTPMKVRVFGDKDGTFHNFGQDDYMVRVFPVSKGQFVQTKVFKTGRWFSQEDRIPGRLYFDLSQKSEGFTIDLPAPTKSE
;
A
#
# COMPACT_ATOMS: atom_id res chain seq x y z
N MET A 1 -79.73 28.22 -0.93
CA MET A 1 -78.42 28.83 -1.31
C MET A 1 -77.33 27.85 -1.09
N MET A 2 -76.92 27.13 -2.12
CA MET A 2 -75.82 26.11 -1.95
C MET A 2 -74.65 26.62 -2.78
N LYS A 3 -73.53 26.86 -2.09
CA LYS A 3 -72.27 27.23 -2.68
C LYS A 3 -71.46 25.97 -2.91
N HIS A 4 -71.27 25.66 -4.17
CA HIS A 4 -70.38 24.55 -4.57
C HIS A 4 -68.94 24.93 -4.33
N PHE A 5 -68.29 24.15 -3.54
CA PHE A 5 -66.87 24.29 -3.29
C PHE A 5 -66.15 23.28 -4.20
N GLU A 6 -65.61 23.77 -5.29
CA GLU A 6 -64.81 22.97 -6.17
C GLU A 6 -63.43 22.77 -5.55
N ARG A 7 -63.07 21.50 -5.33
CA ARG A 7 -61.76 21.08 -4.88
C ARG A 7 -60.84 20.93 -6.08
N LEU A 8 -59.93 21.85 -6.25
CA LEU A 8 -58.80 21.70 -7.15
C LEU A 8 -57.81 20.71 -6.53
N ILE A 9 -57.66 19.55 -7.18
CA ILE A 9 -56.62 18.57 -6.86
C ILE A 9 -55.38 18.97 -7.65
N ALA A 10 -54.38 19.53 -6.98
CA ALA A 10 -53.08 19.76 -7.54
C ALA A 10 -52.28 18.43 -7.56
N LEU A 11 -52.08 17.88 -8.75
CA LEU A 11 -51.16 16.75 -8.94
C LEU A 11 -49.72 17.28 -8.85
N ALA A 12 -49.08 17.02 -7.73
CA ALA A 12 -47.62 17.23 -7.57
C ALA A 12 -46.90 16.11 -8.29
N GLY A 13 -46.33 16.41 -9.45
CA GLY A 13 -45.45 15.49 -10.15
C GLY A 13 -44.13 15.33 -9.38
N ILE A 14 -43.88 14.14 -8.85
CA ILE A 14 -42.58 13.76 -8.27
C ILE A 14 -41.64 13.46 -9.42
N GLY A 15 -40.83 14.44 -9.78
CA GLY A 15 -39.71 14.24 -10.69
C GLY A 15 -38.63 13.41 -10.01
N ALA A 16 -38.50 12.14 -10.37
CA ALA A 16 -37.37 11.28 -9.97
C ALA A 16 -36.11 11.82 -10.66
N LEU A 17 -35.28 12.54 -9.93
CA LEU A 17 -33.91 12.84 -10.33
C LEU A 17 -33.10 11.54 -10.22
N ALA A 18 -32.97 10.84 -11.34
CA ALA A 18 -32.00 9.78 -11.49
C ALA A 18 -30.60 10.41 -11.42
N ALA A 19 -30.00 10.41 -10.23
CA ALA A 19 -28.61 10.72 -10.07
C ALA A 19 -27.81 9.58 -10.72
N CYS A 20 -27.42 9.80 -11.98
CA CYS A 20 -26.37 8.99 -12.60
C CYS A 20 -25.09 9.23 -11.81
N SER A 21 -24.82 8.41 -10.81
CA SER A 21 -23.50 8.28 -10.21
C SER A 21 -22.59 7.69 -11.29
N GLY A 22 -22.09 8.56 -12.16
CA GLY A 22 -21.00 8.20 -13.04
C GLY A 22 -19.85 7.73 -12.17
N THR A 23 -19.55 6.44 -12.23
CA THR A 23 -18.34 5.89 -11.69
C THR A 23 -17.19 6.57 -12.42
N GLN A 24 -16.65 7.66 -11.85
CA GLN A 24 -15.40 8.22 -12.32
C GLN A 24 -14.38 7.12 -12.11
N ALA A 25 -13.97 6.46 -13.17
CA ALA A 25 -12.79 5.61 -13.16
C ALA A 25 -11.66 6.51 -12.64
N ASN A 26 -11.25 6.26 -11.39
CA ASN A 26 -10.20 7.04 -10.74
C ASN A 26 -8.94 6.93 -11.62
N LYS A 27 -8.66 8.03 -12.32
CA LYS A 27 -7.38 8.16 -13.03
C LYS A 27 -6.28 7.90 -12.00
N PRO A 28 -5.32 7.01 -12.30
CA PRO A 28 -4.24 6.74 -11.36
C PRO A 28 -3.51 8.05 -11.04
N GLU A 29 -3.22 8.24 -9.76
CA GLU A 29 -2.45 9.39 -9.27
C GLU A 29 -1.09 9.40 -9.97
N LYS A 30 -0.72 10.52 -10.56
CA LYS A 30 0.58 10.68 -11.23
C LYS A 30 1.66 10.97 -10.21
N GLY A 31 2.77 10.25 -10.34
CA GLY A 31 4.00 10.45 -9.58
C GLY A 31 5.07 11.19 -10.35
N PRO A 32 6.24 11.37 -9.73
CA PRO A 32 7.42 11.93 -10.38
C PRO A 32 7.91 11.05 -11.53
N GLN A 33 8.64 11.61 -12.47
CA GLN A 33 9.28 10.92 -13.60
C GLN A 33 8.33 10.07 -14.47
N GLY A 34 7.03 10.43 -14.50
CA GLY A 34 6.02 9.73 -15.32
C GLY A 34 5.45 8.45 -14.69
N THR A 35 5.78 8.16 -13.45
CA THR A 35 5.25 7.05 -12.66
C THR A 35 3.78 7.27 -12.27
N ILE A 36 3.15 6.23 -11.74
CA ILE A 36 1.79 6.28 -11.17
C ILE A 36 1.80 5.66 -9.77
N ALA A 37 0.83 6.06 -8.94
CA ALA A 37 0.72 5.54 -7.58
C ALA A 37 0.09 4.15 -7.56
N TYR A 38 0.72 3.26 -6.81
CA TYR A 38 0.22 1.95 -6.40
C TYR A 38 0.06 1.92 -4.88
N TYR A 39 -0.77 1.00 -4.40
CA TYR A 39 -1.00 0.82 -2.96
C TYR A 39 -0.75 -0.63 -2.59
N ILE A 40 0.16 -0.83 -1.63
CA ILE A 40 0.47 -2.14 -1.06
C ILE A 40 -0.25 -2.25 0.28
N GLN A 41 -1.13 -3.23 0.44
CA GLN A 41 -1.69 -3.57 1.74
C GLN A 41 -0.64 -4.31 2.57
N VAL A 42 -0.15 -3.70 3.65
CA VAL A 42 0.85 -4.30 4.56
C VAL A 42 0.15 -4.79 5.82
N GLU A 43 0.30 -6.07 6.09
CA GLU A 43 -0.30 -6.77 7.23
C GLU A 43 0.74 -7.62 7.94
N SER A 44 0.47 -7.96 9.19
CA SER A 44 1.31 -8.85 9.99
C SER A 44 0.48 -9.81 10.83
N SER A 45 1.09 -10.89 11.30
CA SER A 45 0.47 -11.89 12.17
C SER A 45 -0.08 -11.28 13.47
N GLU A 46 0.48 -10.16 13.93
CA GLU A 46 0.00 -9.38 15.06
C GLU A 46 -0.16 -7.92 14.61
N PRO A 47 -1.34 -7.31 14.77
CA PRO A 47 -1.58 -5.91 14.38
C PRO A 47 -0.82 -4.94 15.27
N GLY A 48 -0.52 -3.75 14.73
CA GLY A 48 0.23 -2.72 15.44
C GLY A 48 1.74 -2.78 15.24
N ALA A 49 2.22 -3.70 14.41
CA ALA A 49 3.64 -3.83 14.10
C ALA A 49 4.14 -2.60 13.33
N ARG A 50 5.26 -2.04 13.80
CA ARG A 50 5.91 -0.88 13.17
C ARG A 50 6.39 -1.23 11.77
N VAL A 51 6.07 -0.38 10.80
CA VAL A 51 6.47 -0.53 9.39
C VAL A 51 7.45 0.57 9.03
N GLU A 52 8.56 0.16 8.42
CA GLU A 52 9.54 1.05 7.81
C GLU A 52 9.67 0.74 6.31
N VAL A 53 9.86 1.79 5.53
CA VAL A 53 10.21 1.68 4.10
C VAL A 53 11.53 2.41 3.90
N ASP A 54 12.52 1.73 3.34
CA ASP A 54 13.88 2.25 3.10
C ASP A 54 14.53 2.89 4.35
N GLY A 55 14.14 2.41 5.54
CA GLY A 55 14.61 2.90 6.83
C GLY A 55 13.73 3.97 7.47
N ASP A 56 12.76 4.53 6.77
CA ASP A 56 11.85 5.55 7.28
C ASP A 56 10.59 4.91 7.89
N TYR A 57 10.23 5.34 9.11
CA TYR A 57 8.99 4.95 9.75
C TYR A 57 7.79 5.55 9.02
N ILE A 58 6.85 4.69 8.61
CA ILE A 58 5.67 5.11 7.85
C ILE A 58 4.34 4.79 8.53
N GLY A 59 4.32 3.98 9.57
CA GLY A 59 3.11 3.64 10.33
C GLY A 59 3.15 2.24 10.93
N ASN A 60 1.97 1.73 11.28
CA ASN A 60 1.79 0.42 11.91
C ASN A 60 0.79 -0.44 11.14
N THR A 61 0.98 -1.77 11.17
CA THR A 61 0.08 -2.73 10.53
C THR A 61 -1.29 -2.80 11.24
N PRO A 62 -2.40 -3.06 10.50
CA PRO A 62 -2.50 -3.09 9.06
C PRO A 62 -2.53 -1.67 8.46
N MET A 63 -1.84 -1.46 7.34
CA MET A 63 -1.82 -0.16 6.67
C MET A 63 -1.68 -0.29 5.15
N LYS A 64 -1.97 0.79 4.44
CA LYS A 64 -1.67 0.91 3.02
C LYS A 64 -0.43 1.78 2.81
N VAL A 65 0.52 1.24 2.09
CA VAL A 65 1.74 1.95 1.67
C VAL A 65 1.56 2.41 0.24
N ARG A 66 1.73 3.72 0.01
CA ARG A 66 1.73 4.26 -1.34
C ARG A 66 3.14 4.14 -1.93
N VAL A 67 3.22 3.60 -3.14
CA VAL A 67 4.45 3.43 -3.91
C VAL A 67 4.25 4.02 -5.29
N PHE A 68 5.23 4.74 -5.80
CA PHE A 68 5.25 5.16 -7.19
C PHE A 68 6.03 4.15 -8.03
N GLY A 69 5.42 3.67 -9.10
CA GLY A 69 6.01 2.70 -10.00
C GLY A 69 5.69 2.97 -11.46
N ASP A 70 6.23 2.15 -12.32
CA ASP A 70 6.01 2.27 -13.76
C ASP A 70 4.59 1.84 -14.15
N LYS A 71 4.16 2.26 -15.33
CA LYS A 71 2.80 2.01 -15.81
C LYS A 71 2.46 0.53 -16.01
N ASP A 72 3.48 -0.31 -16.12
CA ASP A 72 3.34 -1.76 -16.25
C ASP A 72 3.23 -2.50 -14.91
N GLY A 73 3.30 -1.78 -13.78
CA GLY A 73 3.16 -2.32 -12.43
C GLY A 73 4.47 -2.77 -11.79
N THR A 74 5.61 -2.32 -12.30
CA THR A 74 6.93 -2.59 -11.71
C THR A 74 7.40 -1.44 -10.82
N PHE A 75 8.36 -1.74 -9.93
CA PHE A 75 9.02 -0.70 -9.14
C PHE A 75 9.86 0.20 -10.06
N HIS A 76 9.82 1.50 -9.82
CA HIS A 76 10.64 2.48 -10.54
C HIS A 76 11.93 2.78 -9.81
N ASN A 77 13.03 2.87 -10.56
CA ASN A 77 14.34 3.23 -9.99
C ASN A 77 14.45 4.76 -9.85
N PHE A 78 14.31 5.25 -8.63
CA PHE A 78 14.56 6.66 -8.27
C PHE A 78 16.01 6.94 -7.87
N GLY A 79 16.94 6.07 -8.22
CA GLY A 79 18.35 6.15 -7.85
C GLY A 79 18.75 5.17 -6.75
N GLN A 80 17.84 4.31 -6.33
CA GLN A 80 18.08 3.23 -5.38
C GLN A 80 17.86 1.89 -6.07
N ASP A 81 18.73 0.91 -5.82
CA ASP A 81 18.66 -0.39 -6.49
C ASP A 81 17.56 -1.30 -5.92
N ASP A 82 17.18 -1.04 -4.67
CA ASP A 82 16.22 -1.84 -3.93
C ASP A 82 15.16 -0.96 -3.27
N TYR A 83 13.96 -1.50 -3.12
CA TYR A 83 12.88 -0.99 -2.29
C TYR A 83 12.65 -1.96 -1.13
N MET A 84 12.84 -1.51 0.09
CA MET A 84 12.83 -2.36 1.28
C MET A 84 11.65 -2.04 2.19
N VAL A 85 10.87 -3.06 2.52
CA VAL A 85 9.82 -2.99 3.55
C VAL A 85 10.24 -3.82 4.74
N ARG A 86 10.31 -3.21 5.92
CA ARG A 86 10.66 -3.85 7.18
C ARG A 86 9.54 -3.72 8.19
N VAL A 87 9.21 -4.83 8.86
CA VAL A 87 8.18 -4.88 9.90
C VAL A 87 8.80 -5.37 11.19
N PHE A 88 8.60 -4.61 12.27
CA PHE A 88 9.18 -4.86 13.58
C PHE A 88 8.22 -5.59 14.50
N PRO A 89 8.72 -6.46 15.39
CA PRO A 89 7.90 -7.19 16.34
C PRO A 89 7.14 -6.28 17.29
N VAL A 90 5.95 -6.74 17.69
CA VAL A 90 5.09 -6.09 18.70
C VAL A 90 5.35 -6.71 20.08
N SER A 91 5.59 -8.03 20.11
CA SER A 91 5.72 -8.82 21.34
C SER A 91 7.11 -9.48 21.45
N LYS A 92 7.47 -9.87 22.67
CA LYS A 92 8.70 -10.64 22.91
C LYS A 92 8.61 -12.00 22.21
N GLY A 93 9.74 -12.45 21.69
CA GLY A 93 9.83 -13.74 20.97
C GLY A 93 9.43 -13.68 19.49
N GLN A 94 9.10 -12.51 18.99
CA GLN A 94 8.90 -12.27 17.57
C GLN A 94 10.18 -11.74 16.92
N PHE A 95 10.20 -11.78 15.59
CA PHE A 95 11.36 -11.41 14.78
C PHE A 95 11.02 -10.28 13.79
N VAL A 96 12.01 -9.43 13.52
CA VAL A 96 11.91 -8.45 12.44
C VAL A 96 11.82 -9.20 11.11
N GLN A 97 10.87 -8.77 10.27
CA GLN A 97 10.69 -9.30 8.93
C GLN A 97 11.06 -8.24 7.90
N THR A 98 11.71 -8.66 6.83
CA THR A 98 12.13 -7.76 5.75
C THR A 98 11.76 -8.35 4.40
N LYS A 99 11.20 -7.52 3.52
CA LYS A 99 11.02 -7.82 2.09
C LYS A 99 11.78 -6.78 1.28
N VAL A 100 12.56 -7.26 0.32
CA VAL A 100 13.36 -6.43 -0.58
C VAL A 100 12.88 -6.67 -2.00
N PHE A 101 12.66 -5.60 -2.74
CA PHE A 101 12.24 -5.63 -4.14
C PHE A 101 13.28 -4.91 -4.99
N LYS A 102 13.58 -5.45 -6.16
CA LYS A 102 14.47 -4.83 -7.14
C LYS A 102 13.75 -3.73 -7.88
N THR A 103 14.37 -2.58 -8.00
CA THR A 103 13.82 -1.42 -8.71
C THR A 103 14.33 -1.29 -10.14
N GLY A 104 15.14 -2.24 -10.58
CA GLY A 104 15.78 -2.23 -11.90
C GLY A 104 17.05 -1.38 -11.95
N ARG A 105 18.16 -2.01 -12.28
CA ARG A 105 19.41 -1.35 -12.61
C ARG A 105 20.09 -2.11 -13.73
N TRP A 106 20.67 -1.41 -14.65
CA TRP A 106 21.47 -1.79 -15.83
C TRP A 106 21.32 -3.25 -16.37
N PHE A 107 21.21 -4.27 -15.49
CA PHE A 107 21.11 -5.70 -15.82
C PHE A 107 20.20 -6.49 -14.89
N SER A 108 19.50 -5.85 -13.94
CA SER A 108 18.50 -6.50 -13.09
C SER A 108 17.09 -6.13 -13.53
N GLN A 109 16.25 -7.15 -13.63
CA GLN A 109 14.83 -6.94 -13.94
C GLN A 109 14.15 -6.36 -12.69
N GLU A 110 13.25 -5.39 -12.90
CA GLU A 110 12.41 -4.81 -11.85
C GLU A 110 11.41 -5.85 -11.36
N ASP A 111 11.18 -5.84 -10.04
CA ASP A 111 10.11 -6.62 -9.44
C ASP A 111 8.74 -5.95 -9.66
N ARG A 112 7.70 -6.77 -9.71
CA ARG A 112 6.33 -6.27 -9.73
C ARG A 112 5.93 -5.78 -8.35
N ILE A 113 5.19 -4.66 -8.32
CA ILE A 113 4.63 -4.10 -7.09
C ILE A 113 3.48 -5.02 -6.64
N PRO A 114 3.60 -5.68 -5.46
CA PRO A 114 2.55 -6.54 -4.94
C PRO A 114 1.37 -5.71 -4.42
N GLY A 115 0.15 -6.22 -4.59
CA GLY A 115 -1.03 -5.59 -3.98
C GLY A 115 -1.11 -5.79 -2.46
N ARG A 116 -0.46 -6.83 -1.92
CA ARG A 116 -0.49 -7.20 -0.50
C ARG A 116 0.84 -7.81 -0.07
N LEU A 117 1.28 -7.43 1.13
CA LEU A 117 2.38 -8.05 1.86
C LEU A 117 1.87 -8.53 3.22
N TYR A 118 2.15 -9.78 3.55
CA TYR A 118 1.88 -10.36 4.85
C TYR A 118 3.18 -10.78 5.51
N PHE A 119 3.37 -10.43 6.79
CA PHE A 119 4.54 -10.72 7.58
C PHE A 119 4.18 -11.58 8.79
N ASP A 120 4.66 -12.81 8.82
CA ASP A 120 4.54 -13.68 10.00
C ASP A 120 5.69 -13.40 10.97
N LEU A 121 5.42 -12.60 11.99
CA LEU A 121 6.42 -12.17 12.96
C LEU A 121 6.87 -13.30 13.91
N SER A 122 6.15 -14.43 13.94
CA SER A 122 6.52 -15.60 14.74
C SER A 122 7.68 -16.39 14.12
N GLN A 123 7.87 -16.23 12.81
CA GLN A 123 8.92 -16.94 12.09
C GLN A 123 10.20 -16.09 12.02
N LYS A 124 11.33 -16.76 12.24
CA LYS A 124 12.62 -16.16 11.98
C LYS A 124 12.73 -15.90 10.48
N SER A 125 12.98 -14.66 10.06
CA SER A 125 13.21 -14.42 8.64
C SER A 125 14.43 -15.22 8.20
N GLU A 126 14.29 -15.97 7.11
CA GLU A 126 15.43 -16.53 6.38
C GLU A 126 16.13 -15.36 5.69
N GLY A 127 16.74 -14.49 6.49
CA GLY A 127 17.37 -13.29 6.01
C GLY A 127 18.86 -13.47 5.99
N PHE A 128 19.44 -13.19 4.86
CA PHE A 128 20.80 -12.76 4.62
C PHE A 128 21.68 -12.79 5.89
N THR A 129 22.28 -13.95 6.14
CA THR A 129 23.30 -14.11 7.18
C THR A 129 24.54 -13.43 6.63
N ILE A 130 24.84 -12.22 7.10
CA ILE A 130 26.18 -11.67 6.95
C ILE A 130 27.04 -12.50 7.90
N ASP A 131 27.78 -13.45 7.37
CA ASP A 131 28.89 -14.09 8.07
C ASP A 131 29.95 -13.02 8.33
N LEU A 132 29.81 -12.37 9.48
CA LEU A 132 30.89 -11.53 9.98
C LEU A 132 32.04 -12.47 10.38
N PRO A 133 33.24 -12.32 9.80
CA PRO A 133 34.39 -13.11 10.23
C PRO A 133 34.60 -12.89 11.73
N ALA A 134 34.81 -13.98 12.45
CA ALA A 134 35.08 -13.94 13.87
C ALA A 134 36.25 -12.98 14.16
N PRO A 135 36.17 -12.16 15.23
CA PRO A 135 37.27 -11.27 15.59
C PRO A 135 38.55 -12.09 15.82
N THR A 136 39.52 -11.86 14.98
CA THR A 136 40.88 -12.40 15.18
C THR A 136 41.38 -11.86 16.50
N LYS A 137 41.62 -12.75 17.46
CA LYS A 137 42.37 -12.42 18.67
C LYS A 137 43.78 -12.00 18.26
N SER A 138 44.08 -10.72 18.48
CA SER A 138 45.47 -10.24 18.44
C SER A 138 46.17 -10.74 19.68
N GLU A 139 47.16 -11.56 19.48
CA GLU A 139 48.17 -11.87 20.50
C GLU A 139 49.04 -10.64 20.78
#